data_eb9035368aad4f68818b7cc20db52730
#
_entry.id   eb9035368aad4f68818b7cc20db52730
#
_cell.length_a   1.000
_cell.length_b   1.000
_cell.length_c   1.000
_cell.angle_alpha   90.00
_cell.angle_beta   90.00
_cell.angle_gamma   90.00
#
_symmetry.space_group_name_H-M   'P 1'
#
loop_
_entity.id
_entity.type
_entity.pdbx_description
1 polymer ?
#
loop_
_entity_poly.entity_id
_entity_poly.type
_entity_poly.pdbx_seq_one_letter_code
_entity_poly.pdbx_strand_id
1 'polypeptide(L)'
;MAPRIPTSAQLVNARPVYCLDLTFGGVEYHLATEPVDVVRDGRVIHYADGLSDPDYIEESTREGIAEGNSVPLAVYLDGVDIADQVARGHRLEAVAGHLFFVFVDRSTGRAGQTYSERFALLTGRLSQPVYADPERDPGYLSFTLDDNPGDDVSLLLDPSAAITDTTWSGAPSEMDGKVYPVVIGTPGVYRKADGTSSGTSGSPAYPVALSGSNFTKLLIAGHEVVASTVTIFDDTGTSSQVFTVSHETDGLGRLVAVVDISTPGGISAQSGQYWCVWNGGGGIRSPFSGSAMAGLGDVCAWSLLRTSLRVDVEKWIAEAGILNRIRIDTYITEPTLAPWSFVSRLLDPLLVEVRSGPLGLYPLGRVLDTAMAEGLALITEGPECEPIGPVTGRTQLGEVINEVTIRFAPRAKTGDYKRQITITPDPDPSDPEQFADEYSVISANRWSSDPEAPIIQAETLTLEHIYDDTSAALIARELVRTKGLGYSERPYLAVARLGYLMPGDQFRLDSESLGRVFLATVLSKRWTGYAWALSLALDDDPVRISSLKASG
;
A
#
# COMPACT_ATOMS: atom_id res chain seq x y z
N MET A 1 10.11 -2.32 -16.13
CA MET A 1 10.65 -1.59 -17.31
C MET A 1 9.73 -0.40 -17.53
N ALA A 2 10.24 0.83 -17.49
CA ALA A 2 9.39 1.99 -17.74
C ALA A 2 8.72 1.86 -19.12
N PRO A 3 7.43 2.22 -19.27
CA PRO A 3 6.76 2.17 -20.55
C PRO A 3 7.54 3.01 -21.56
N ARG A 4 7.81 2.45 -22.73
CA ARG A 4 8.52 3.16 -23.79
C ARG A 4 7.60 4.25 -24.33
N ILE A 5 7.92 5.50 -23.97
CA ILE A 5 7.16 6.67 -24.45
C ILE A 5 7.27 6.69 -25.98
N PRO A 6 6.16 6.67 -26.71
CA PRO A 6 6.20 6.76 -28.16
C PRO A 6 6.94 8.03 -28.59
N THR A 7 7.78 7.95 -29.61
CA THR A 7 8.44 9.14 -30.15
C THR A 7 7.39 10.11 -30.71
N SER A 8 7.67 11.42 -30.67
CA SER A 8 6.76 12.45 -31.18
C SER A 8 6.28 12.20 -32.62
N ALA A 9 7.10 11.58 -33.46
CA ALA A 9 6.74 11.20 -34.85
C ALA A 9 5.70 10.07 -34.88
N GLN A 10 5.71 9.15 -33.91
CA GLN A 10 4.74 8.06 -33.82
C GLN A 10 3.38 8.54 -33.31
N LEU A 11 3.34 9.66 -32.56
CA LEU A 11 2.11 10.20 -31.96
C LEU A 11 1.29 11.08 -32.89
N VAL A 12 1.91 11.75 -33.87
CA VAL A 12 1.22 12.69 -34.79
C VAL A 12 0.12 12.01 -35.62
N ASN A 13 0.24 10.70 -35.87
CA ASN A 13 -0.75 9.93 -36.65
C ASN A 13 -1.32 8.74 -35.87
N ALA A 14 -0.96 8.58 -34.58
CA ALA A 14 -1.37 7.46 -33.78
C ALA A 14 -2.65 7.79 -33.01
N ARG A 15 -3.53 6.81 -32.89
CA ARG A 15 -4.70 6.86 -32.02
C ARG A 15 -4.61 5.74 -30.98
N PRO A 16 -5.13 5.96 -29.77
CA PRO A 16 -5.25 4.87 -28.80
C PRO A 16 -6.31 3.88 -29.27
N VAL A 17 -6.01 2.59 -29.15
CA VAL A 17 -6.95 1.50 -29.27
C VAL A 17 -6.97 0.79 -27.94
N TYR A 18 -8.13 0.73 -27.31
CA TYR A 18 -8.30 0.04 -26.02
C TYR A 18 -8.41 -1.46 -26.27
N CYS A 19 -7.73 -2.23 -25.43
CA CYS A 19 -7.66 -3.67 -25.51
C CYS A 19 -8.03 -4.29 -24.16
N LEU A 20 -8.73 -5.41 -24.19
CA LEU A 20 -9.15 -6.15 -23.01
C LEU A 20 -8.74 -7.62 -23.16
N ASP A 21 -7.94 -8.11 -22.22
CA ASP A 21 -7.64 -9.54 -22.07
C ASP A 21 -8.54 -10.13 -21.01
N LEU A 22 -9.20 -11.24 -21.32
CA LEU A 22 -10.03 -12.02 -20.42
C LEU A 22 -9.67 -13.51 -20.55
N THR A 23 -9.67 -14.24 -19.45
CA THR A 23 -9.64 -15.72 -19.48
C THR A 23 -10.95 -16.24 -18.88
N PHE A 24 -11.81 -16.78 -19.71
CA PHE A 24 -13.15 -17.22 -19.31
C PHE A 24 -13.45 -18.62 -19.85
N GLY A 25 -13.93 -19.50 -18.97
CA GLY A 25 -14.19 -20.89 -19.34
C GLY A 25 -12.97 -21.67 -19.89
N GLY A 26 -11.75 -21.23 -19.53
CA GLY A 26 -10.50 -21.79 -20.03
C GLY A 26 -10.09 -21.28 -21.42
N VAL A 27 -10.82 -20.32 -21.97
CA VAL A 27 -10.54 -19.67 -23.26
C VAL A 27 -9.99 -18.25 -23.00
N GLU A 28 -8.91 -17.89 -23.71
CA GLU A 28 -8.40 -16.52 -23.71
C GLU A 28 -9.13 -15.70 -24.78
N TYR A 29 -9.67 -14.56 -24.37
CA TYR A 29 -10.32 -13.58 -25.25
C TYR A 29 -9.47 -12.33 -25.32
N HIS A 30 -9.22 -11.87 -26.55
CA HIS A 30 -8.46 -10.66 -26.87
C HIS A 30 -9.38 -9.72 -27.63
N LEU A 31 -9.94 -8.75 -26.92
CA LEU A 31 -10.94 -7.81 -27.46
C LEU A 31 -10.33 -6.42 -27.56
N ALA A 32 -10.75 -5.66 -28.55
CA ALA A 32 -10.34 -4.27 -28.71
C ALA A 32 -11.48 -3.40 -29.25
N THR A 33 -11.33 -2.09 -29.11
CA THR A 33 -12.26 -1.10 -29.69
C THR A 33 -12.15 -1.02 -31.21
N GLU A 34 -11.06 -1.51 -31.76
CA GLU A 34 -10.82 -1.71 -33.20
C GLU A 34 -9.82 -2.85 -33.39
N PRO A 35 -9.90 -3.60 -34.49
CA PRO A 35 -8.97 -4.71 -34.73
C PRO A 35 -7.52 -4.25 -34.70
N VAL A 36 -6.69 -4.92 -33.90
CA VAL A 36 -5.27 -4.59 -33.77
C VAL A 36 -4.42 -5.82 -33.49
N ASP A 37 -3.24 -5.84 -34.08
CA ASP A 37 -2.22 -6.85 -33.85
C ASP A 37 -1.19 -6.33 -32.83
N VAL A 38 -1.00 -7.06 -31.73
CA VAL A 38 -0.03 -6.74 -30.69
C VAL A 38 0.99 -7.87 -30.55
N VAL A 39 2.28 -7.55 -30.51
CA VAL A 39 3.33 -8.55 -30.34
C VAL A 39 3.51 -8.88 -28.86
N ARG A 40 3.27 -10.14 -28.47
CA ARG A 40 3.47 -10.68 -27.11
C ARG A 40 4.45 -11.86 -27.19
N ASP A 41 5.58 -11.77 -26.50
CA ASP A 41 6.62 -12.82 -26.45
C ASP A 41 7.07 -13.30 -27.84
N GLY A 42 7.21 -12.36 -28.79
CA GLY A 42 7.60 -12.64 -30.17
C GLY A 42 6.49 -13.22 -31.03
N ARG A 43 5.26 -13.38 -30.54
CA ARG A 43 4.09 -13.83 -31.28
C ARG A 43 3.13 -12.67 -31.54
N VAL A 44 2.48 -12.68 -32.68
CA VAL A 44 1.41 -11.73 -32.97
C VAL A 44 0.12 -12.26 -32.35
N ILE A 45 -0.49 -11.47 -31.47
CA ILE A 45 -1.82 -11.72 -30.90
C ILE A 45 -2.78 -10.75 -31.59
N HIS A 46 -3.82 -11.29 -32.18
CA HIS A 46 -4.88 -10.51 -32.81
C HIS A 46 -5.97 -10.17 -31.79
N TYR A 47 -6.23 -8.88 -31.60
CA TYR A 47 -7.35 -8.38 -30.80
C TYR A 47 -8.51 -8.09 -31.74
N ALA A 48 -9.61 -8.79 -31.53
CA ALA A 48 -10.81 -8.64 -32.35
C ALA A 48 -11.60 -7.38 -31.95
N ASP A 49 -12.26 -6.76 -32.93
CA ASP A 49 -13.27 -5.76 -32.69
C ASP A 49 -14.43 -6.37 -31.89
N GLY A 50 -14.75 -5.81 -30.76
CA GLY A 50 -15.75 -6.36 -29.87
C GLY A 50 -15.84 -5.63 -28.51
N LEU A 51 -14.97 -4.65 -28.27
CA LEU A 51 -15.01 -3.81 -27.10
C LEU A 51 -15.57 -2.43 -27.48
N SER A 52 -16.59 -1.94 -26.79
CA SER A 52 -17.02 -0.55 -26.97
C SER A 52 -15.91 0.39 -26.48
N ASP A 53 -15.83 1.58 -27.08
CA ASP A 53 -14.99 2.63 -26.50
C ASP A 53 -15.42 2.85 -25.05
N PRO A 54 -14.48 2.78 -24.10
CA PRO A 54 -14.80 3.15 -22.73
C PRO A 54 -15.21 4.62 -22.74
N ASP A 55 -16.50 4.89 -22.59
CA ASP A 55 -17.04 6.25 -22.59
C ASP A 55 -16.40 7.11 -21.49
N TYR A 56 -15.88 6.45 -20.47
CA TYR A 56 -15.40 7.11 -19.29
C TYR A 56 -14.41 6.23 -18.52
N ILE A 57 -13.14 6.60 -18.57
CA ILE A 57 -12.13 6.07 -17.67
C ILE A 57 -11.80 7.20 -16.73
N GLU A 58 -12.43 7.23 -15.57
CA GLU A 58 -12.05 8.12 -14.50
C GLU A 58 -11.25 7.33 -13.47
N GLU A 59 -10.02 7.71 -13.33
CA GLU A 59 -9.16 7.25 -12.27
C GLU A 59 -9.01 8.44 -11.31
N SER A 60 -9.44 8.27 -10.08
CA SER A 60 -9.31 9.28 -9.04
C SER A 60 -8.62 8.72 -7.82
N THR A 61 -7.94 9.59 -7.09
CA THR A 61 -7.40 9.28 -5.77
C THR A 61 -8.23 9.99 -4.72
N ARG A 62 -8.67 9.29 -3.71
CA ARG A 62 -9.10 9.88 -2.45
C ARG A 62 -8.02 9.75 -1.41
N GLU A 63 -8.04 10.63 -0.42
CA GLU A 63 -7.07 10.66 0.67
C GLU A 63 -6.87 9.26 1.28
N GLY A 64 -5.66 8.73 1.12
CA GLY A 64 -5.10 7.63 1.88
C GLY A 64 -5.31 6.21 1.36
N ILE A 65 -6.37 5.91 0.61
CA ILE A 65 -6.63 4.55 0.10
C ILE A 65 -7.15 4.67 -1.33
N ALA A 66 -6.57 3.91 -2.28
CA ALA A 66 -7.19 3.73 -3.58
C ALA A 66 -8.59 3.14 -3.36
N GLU A 67 -9.63 3.96 -3.53
CA GLU A 67 -10.96 3.42 -3.80
C GLU A 67 -10.78 2.59 -5.06
N GLY A 68 -11.27 1.34 -5.05
CA GLY A 68 -11.15 0.46 -6.20
C GLY A 68 -11.56 1.19 -7.48
N ASN A 69 -10.65 1.25 -8.44
CA ASN A 69 -10.99 1.85 -9.73
C ASN A 69 -11.97 0.91 -10.42
N SER A 70 -13.02 1.47 -10.98
CA SER A 70 -14.01 0.71 -11.72
C SER A 70 -14.23 1.34 -13.10
N VAL A 71 -14.20 0.50 -14.14
CA VAL A 71 -14.41 0.94 -15.51
C VAL A 71 -15.61 0.18 -16.08
N PRO A 72 -16.69 0.87 -16.45
CA PRO A 72 -17.78 0.25 -17.17
C PRO A 72 -17.33 -0.09 -18.59
N LEU A 73 -17.56 -1.32 -19.01
CA LEU A 73 -17.20 -1.84 -20.31
C LEU A 73 -18.42 -2.50 -20.95
N ALA A 74 -18.50 -2.41 -22.26
CA ALA A 74 -19.46 -3.17 -23.04
C ALA A 74 -18.75 -3.99 -24.12
N VAL A 75 -19.15 -5.25 -24.27
CA VAL A 75 -18.61 -6.17 -25.26
C VAL A 75 -19.71 -6.56 -26.23
N TYR A 76 -19.43 -6.41 -27.52
CA TYR A 76 -20.35 -6.86 -28.57
C TYR A 76 -20.26 -8.38 -28.69
N LEU A 77 -21.42 -9.04 -28.69
CA LEU A 77 -21.52 -10.49 -28.70
C LEU A 77 -21.36 -11.10 -30.09
N ASP A 78 -21.49 -10.31 -31.15
CA ASP A 78 -21.33 -10.78 -32.52
C ASP A 78 -19.86 -11.11 -32.80
N GLY A 79 -19.60 -12.40 -32.95
CA GLY A 79 -18.27 -12.95 -33.26
C GLY A 79 -17.41 -13.31 -32.04
N VAL A 80 -17.95 -13.20 -30.82
CA VAL A 80 -17.25 -13.59 -29.61
C VAL A 80 -18.02 -14.70 -28.88
N ASP A 81 -17.36 -15.81 -28.58
CA ASP A 81 -17.96 -17.00 -27.90
C ASP A 81 -18.35 -16.78 -26.43
N ILE A 82 -18.34 -15.54 -25.91
CA ILE A 82 -18.67 -15.25 -24.51
C ILE A 82 -20.10 -15.67 -24.20
N ALA A 83 -21.05 -15.39 -25.11
CA ALA A 83 -22.44 -15.80 -24.93
C ALA A 83 -22.58 -17.33 -24.83
N ASP A 84 -21.82 -18.07 -25.61
CA ASP A 84 -21.78 -19.52 -25.58
C ASP A 84 -21.22 -20.07 -24.28
N GLN A 85 -20.18 -19.43 -23.72
CA GLN A 85 -19.62 -19.82 -22.42
C GLN A 85 -20.61 -19.56 -21.28
N VAL A 86 -21.32 -18.44 -21.31
CA VAL A 86 -22.39 -18.14 -20.35
C VAL A 86 -23.52 -19.16 -20.48
N ALA A 87 -23.93 -19.51 -21.70
CA ALA A 87 -24.94 -20.53 -21.94
C ALA A 87 -24.53 -21.93 -21.45
N ARG A 88 -23.23 -22.22 -21.40
CA ARG A 88 -22.66 -23.45 -20.82
C ARG A 88 -22.60 -23.42 -19.28
N GLY A 89 -23.05 -22.34 -18.65
CA GLY A 89 -23.11 -22.19 -17.19
C GLY A 89 -21.85 -21.60 -16.56
N HIS A 90 -20.89 -21.10 -17.34
CA HIS A 90 -19.76 -20.35 -16.80
C HIS A 90 -20.22 -18.97 -16.34
N ARG A 91 -19.68 -18.50 -15.21
CA ARG A 91 -20.00 -17.18 -14.66
C ARG A 91 -18.88 -16.20 -14.98
N LEU A 92 -19.24 -15.04 -15.47
CA LEU A 92 -18.29 -13.94 -15.71
C LEU A 92 -17.86 -13.23 -14.42
N GLU A 93 -18.67 -13.35 -13.36
CA GLU A 93 -18.34 -12.79 -12.06
C GLU A 93 -16.97 -13.27 -11.58
N ALA A 94 -16.16 -12.35 -11.10
CA ALA A 94 -14.82 -12.60 -10.60
C ALA A 94 -13.80 -13.13 -11.65
N VAL A 95 -14.12 -13.09 -12.94
CA VAL A 95 -13.13 -13.34 -14.00
C VAL A 95 -12.11 -12.19 -14.00
N ALA A 96 -10.83 -12.55 -14.03
CA ALA A 96 -9.77 -11.57 -14.14
C ALA A 96 -9.76 -10.92 -15.53
N GLY A 97 -9.69 -9.59 -15.57
CA GLY A 97 -9.57 -8.80 -16.79
C GLY A 97 -8.38 -7.85 -16.74
N HIS A 98 -7.77 -7.61 -17.91
CA HIS A 98 -6.68 -6.67 -18.08
C HIS A 98 -7.04 -5.67 -19.16
N LEU A 99 -7.37 -4.44 -18.77
CA LEU A 99 -7.64 -3.34 -19.68
C LEU A 99 -6.36 -2.54 -19.90
N PHE A 100 -6.04 -2.29 -21.16
CA PHE A 100 -4.88 -1.48 -21.55
C PHE A 100 -5.16 -0.81 -22.88
N PHE A 101 -4.28 0.09 -23.31
CA PHE A 101 -4.32 0.62 -24.66
C PHE A 101 -2.94 0.57 -25.33
N VAL A 102 -2.97 0.61 -26.66
CA VAL A 102 -1.80 0.76 -27.51
C VAL A 102 -2.06 1.88 -28.51
N PHE A 103 -1.00 2.52 -29.01
CA PHE A 103 -1.12 3.44 -30.12
C PHE A 103 -0.98 2.69 -31.44
N VAL A 104 -1.93 2.89 -32.33
CA VAL A 104 -1.94 2.25 -33.64
C VAL A 104 -1.52 3.26 -34.70
N ASP A 105 -0.52 2.89 -35.50
CA ASP A 105 -0.14 3.64 -36.68
C ASP A 105 -1.26 3.49 -37.74
N ARG A 106 -1.91 4.60 -38.07
CA ARG A 106 -3.01 4.64 -39.05
C ARG A 106 -2.61 4.14 -40.45
N SER A 107 -1.33 4.21 -40.78
CA SER A 107 -0.85 3.78 -42.11
C SER A 107 -0.67 2.27 -42.22
N THR A 108 -0.37 1.59 -41.12
CA THR A 108 -0.07 0.16 -41.10
C THR A 108 -1.13 -0.68 -40.37
N GLY A 109 -2.00 -0.06 -39.57
CA GLY A 109 -2.97 -0.75 -38.71
C GLY A 109 -2.34 -1.59 -37.60
N ARG A 110 -1.04 -1.41 -37.33
CA ARG A 110 -0.31 -2.18 -36.30
C ARG A 110 -0.06 -1.36 -35.08
N ALA A 111 -0.04 -2.04 -33.91
CA ALA A 111 0.38 -1.42 -32.68
C ALA A 111 1.84 -0.98 -32.77
N GLY A 112 2.10 0.25 -32.33
CA GLY A 112 3.45 0.79 -32.22
C GLY A 112 4.23 0.24 -31.01
N GLN A 113 3.53 -0.43 -30.08
CA GLN A 113 4.06 -1.03 -28.86
C GLN A 113 3.91 -2.55 -28.91
N THR A 114 4.85 -3.22 -28.24
CA THR A 114 4.68 -4.62 -27.86
C THR A 114 3.78 -4.74 -26.63
N TYR A 115 3.33 -5.94 -26.32
CA TYR A 115 2.51 -6.20 -25.14
C TYR A 115 3.21 -5.77 -23.83
N SER A 116 4.53 -5.90 -23.73
CA SER A 116 5.32 -5.43 -22.58
C SER A 116 5.45 -3.91 -22.49
N GLU A 117 5.24 -3.21 -23.60
CA GLU A 117 5.32 -1.74 -23.71
C GLU A 117 3.93 -1.07 -23.73
N ARG A 118 2.85 -1.84 -23.58
CA ARG A 118 1.48 -1.33 -23.57
C ARG A 118 1.22 -0.38 -22.42
N PHE A 119 0.25 0.48 -22.58
CA PHE A 119 -0.23 1.36 -21.51
C PHE A 119 -1.35 0.64 -20.75
N ALA A 120 -1.01 0.00 -19.65
CA ALA A 120 -2.02 -0.62 -18.82
C ALA A 120 -2.86 0.44 -18.14
N LEU A 121 -4.17 0.20 -18.10
CA LEU A 121 -5.13 1.04 -17.42
C LEU A 121 -5.60 0.39 -16.13
N LEU A 122 -6.16 -0.81 -16.22
CA LEU A 122 -6.78 -1.47 -15.08
C LEU A 122 -6.60 -2.98 -15.18
N THR A 123 -6.28 -3.58 -14.05
CA THR A 123 -6.33 -5.03 -13.86
C THR A 123 -7.26 -5.29 -12.70
N GLY A 124 -8.31 -6.04 -12.94
CA GLY A 124 -9.34 -6.26 -11.92
C GLY A 124 -10.18 -7.49 -12.20
N ARG A 125 -11.34 -7.54 -11.57
CA ARG A 125 -12.33 -8.59 -11.77
C ARG A 125 -13.58 -8.01 -12.40
N LEU A 126 -14.24 -8.83 -13.21
CA LEU A 126 -15.51 -8.45 -13.80
C LEU A 126 -16.62 -8.52 -12.75
N SER A 127 -17.45 -7.48 -12.73
CA SER A 127 -18.73 -7.53 -12.01
C SER A 127 -19.73 -8.42 -12.74
N GLN A 128 -20.86 -8.64 -12.10
CA GLN A 128 -21.97 -9.35 -12.72
C GLN A 128 -22.39 -8.67 -14.03
N PRO A 129 -22.43 -9.43 -15.15
CA PRO A 129 -22.80 -8.86 -16.43
C PRO A 129 -24.29 -8.48 -16.46
N VAL A 130 -24.56 -7.35 -17.07
CA VAL A 130 -25.92 -6.92 -17.42
C VAL A 130 -26.08 -7.11 -18.92
N TYR A 131 -27.00 -7.98 -19.30
CA TYR A 131 -27.37 -8.13 -20.70
C TYR A 131 -28.18 -6.90 -21.12
N ALA A 132 -27.84 -6.34 -22.27
CA ALA A 132 -28.64 -5.31 -22.87
C ALA A 132 -30.06 -5.83 -23.12
N ASP A 133 -31.03 -4.90 -23.10
CA ASP A 133 -32.43 -5.22 -23.39
C ASP A 133 -32.51 -5.87 -24.79
N PRO A 134 -32.87 -7.17 -24.90
CA PRO A 134 -32.88 -7.88 -26.17
C PRO A 134 -33.85 -7.26 -27.19
N GLU A 135 -34.79 -6.42 -26.75
CA GLU A 135 -35.74 -5.73 -27.63
C GLU A 135 -35.20 -4.39 -28.16
N ARG A 136 -34.25 -3.76 -27.45
CA ARG A 136 -33.69 -2.45 -27.80
C ARG A 136 -32.30 -2.50 -28.42
N ASP A 137 -31.45 -3.39 -27.92
CA ASP A 137 -30.09 -3.51 -28.40
C ASP A 137 -29.55 -4.93 -28.13
N PRO A 138 -29.85 -5.89 -29.05
CA PRO A 138 -29.60 -7.33 -28.82
C PRO A 138 -28.10 -7.73 -28.88
N GLY A 139 -27.19 -6.79 -28.98
CA GLY A 139 -25.83 -7.10 -29.41
C GLY A 139 -24.73 -6.95 -28.37
N TYR A 140 -24.97 -6.45 -27.13
CA TYR A 140 -23.86 -6.29 -26.22
C TYR A 140 -24.13 -6.73 -24.78
N LEU A 141 -23.03 -7.02 -24.09
CA LEU A 141 -22.96 -7.40 -22.69
C LEU A 141 -22.22 -6.30 -21.94
N SER A 142 -22.86 -5.67 -20.96
CA SER A 142 -22.24 -4.67 -20.10
C SER A 142 -21.75 -5.30 -18.80
N PHE A 143 -20.59 -4.90 -18.35
CA PHE A 143 -20.03 -5.23 -17.03
C PHE A 143 -19.10 -4.12 -16.56
N THR A 144 -18.73 -4.19 -15.31
CA THR A 144 -17.71 -3.29 -14.75
C THR A 144 -16.44 -4.11 -14.49
N LEU A 145 -15.31 -3.61 -14.92
CA LEU A 145 -14.02 -4.11 -14.48
C LEU A 145 -13.65 -3.36 -13.20
N ASP A 146 -13.46 -4.10 -12.11
CA ASP A 146 -13.26 -3.54 -10.77
C ASP A 146 -11.97 -4.12 -10.16
N ASP A 147 -11.11 -3.27 -9.64
CA ASP A 147 -9.87 -3.65 -8.97
C ASP A 147 -9.95 -3.58 -7.44
N ASN A 148 -11.18 -3.48 -6.89
CA ASN A 148 -11.39 -3.34 -5.45
C ASN A 148 -10.77 -4.51 -4.66
N PRO A 149 -9.62 -4.30 -3.99
CA PRO A 149 -8.98 -5.36 -3.21
C PRO A 149 -9.74 -5.73 -1.94
N GLY A 150 -10.71 -4.89 -1.54
CA GLY A 150 -11.57 -5.14 -0.37
C GLY A 150 -12.52 -6.33 -0.54
N ASP A 151 -12.78 -6.76 -1.78
CA ASP A 151 -13.63 -7.92 -2.06
C ASP A 151 -12.89 -9.27 -1.91
N ASP A 152 -11.58 -9.24 -1.66
CA ASP A 152 -10.81 -10.46 -1.39
C ASP A 152 -11.17 -11.03 -0.02
N VAL A 153 -11.70 -12.26 -0.01
CA VAL A 153 -12.08 -12.99 1.20
C VAL A 153 -10.91 -13.72 1.87
N SER A 154 -9.68 -13.52 1.38
CA SER A 154 -8.49 -14.13 1.96
C SER A 154 -8.28 -13.63 3.40
N LEU A 155 -7.78 -14.52 4.26
CA LEU A 155 -7.43 -14.19 5.63
C LEU A 155 -5.91 -14.12 5.79
N LEU A 156 -5.45 -13.18 6.60
CA LEU A 156 -4.02 -13.00 6.87
C LEU A 156 -3.45 -14.16 7.69
N LEU A 157 -4.25 -14.70 8.59
CA LEU A 157 -3.94 -15.89 9.37
C LEU A 157 -4.69 -17.11 8.82
N ASP A 158 -4.05 -18.28 8.93
CA ASP A 158 -4.75 -19.55 8.73
C ASP A 158 -5.60 -19.87 9.97
N PRO A 159 -6.94 -19.84 9.91
CA PRO A 159 -7.79 -20.12 11.06
C PRO A 159 -7.61 -21.54 11.63
N SER A 160 -7.09 -22.48 10.82
CA SER A 160 -6.77 -23.83 11.26
C SER A 160 -5.48 -23.88 12.11
N ALA A 161 -4.65 -22.82 12.07
CA ALA A 161 -3.43 -22.68 12.88
C ALA A 161 -3.79 -22.20 14.29
N ALA A 162 -4.50 -23.03 15.03
CA ALA A 162 -4.94 -22.76 16.40
C ALA A 162 -4.54 -23.88 17.35
N ILE A 163 -4.46 -23.54 18.65
CA ILE A 163 -4.21 -24.48 19.72
C ILE A 163 -5.50 -25.31 19.89
N THR A 164 -5.38 -26.62 19.75
CA THR A 164 -6.46 -27.60 19.93
C THR A 164 -5.85 -28.90 20.47
N ASP A 165 -6.68 -29.83 20.92
CA ASP A 165 -6.21 -31.16 21.33
C ASP A 165 -5.46 -31.91 20.22
N THR A 166 -5.76 -31.63 18.96
CA THR A 166 -5.06 -32.24 17.82
C THR A 166 -3.67 -31.63 17.57
N THR A 167 -3.53 -30.32 17.78
CA THR A 167 -2.27 -29.62 17.55
C THR A 167 -1.34 -29.69 18.77
N TRP A 168 -1.90 -29.59 19.97
CA TRP A 168 -1.19 -29.58 21.25
C TRP A 168 -2.00 -30.31 22.32
N SER A 169 -1.92 -31.62 22.36
CA SER A 169 -2.70 -32.47 23.28
C SER A 169 -2.42 -32.23 24.77
N GLY A 170 -1.36 -31.50 25.12
CA GLY A 170 -1.03 -31.11 26.49
C GLY A 170 -1.28 -29.65 26.82
N ALA A 171 -1.95 -28.92 25.94
CA ALA A 171 -2.29 -27.52 26.18
C ALA A 171 -3.37 -27.36 27.25
N PRO A 172 -3.31 -26.28 28.07
CA PRO A 172 -4.41 -25.94 28.97
C PRO A 172 -5.69 -25.62 28.19
N SER A 173 -6.86 -25.97 28.78
CA SER A 173 -8.16 -25.75 28.13
C SER A 173 -8.49 -24.29 27.83
N GLU A 174 -7.93 -23.34 28.58
CA GLU A 174 -8.07 -21.90 28.34
C GLU A 174 -7.31 -21.43 27.10
N MET A 175 -6.43 -22.26 26.54
CA MET A 175 -5.72 -21.99 25.28
C MET A 175 -6.45 -22.53 24.06
N ASP A 176 -7.48 -23.35 24.24
CA ASP A 176 -8.22 -23.93 23.13
C ASP A 176 -8.82 -22.84 22.22
N GLY A 177 -8.64 -23.02 20.91
CA GLY A 177 -9.07 -22.07 19.89
C GLY A 177 -8.21 -20.81 19.74
N LYS A 178 -7.15 -20.61 20.55
CA LYS A 178 -6.23 -19.50 20.34
C LYS A 178 -5.45 -19.71 19.06
N VAL A 179 -5.57 -18.75 18.12
CA VAL A 179 -4.82 -18.75 16.86
C VAL A 179 -3.35 -18.46 17.14
N TYR A 180 -2.48 -19.15 16.43
CA TYR A 180 -1.04 -18.97 16.56
C TYR A 180 -0.63 -17.53 16.18
N PRO A 181 0.16 -16.84 17.00
CA PRO A 181 0.57 -15.48 16.69
C PRO A 181 1.49 -15.46 15.48
N VAL A 182 1.23 -14.57 14.53
CA VAL A 182 2.22 -14.18 13.51
C VAL A 182 2.98 -12.98 14.05
N VAL A 183 4.30 -13.09 14.10
CA VAL A 183 5.18 -12.06 14.67
C VAL A 183 6.03 -11.46 13.57
N ILE A 184 5.98 -10.13 13.47
CA ILE A 184 6.72 -9.32 12.50
C ILE A 184 7.66 -8.40 13.26
N GLY A 185 8.94 -8.36 12.86
CA GLY A 185 9.94 -7.58 13.56
C GLY A 185 10.17 -8.08 15.00
N THR A 186 10.30 -7.15 15.91
CA THR A 186 10.57 -7.40 17.33
C THR A 186 9.59 -6.65 18.23
N PRO A 187 8.30 -6.99 18.23
CA PRO A 187 7.31 -6.30 19.06
C PRO A 187 7.73 -6.29 20.54
N GLY A 188 7.49 -5.18 21.19
CA GLY A 188 7.91 -4.96 22.59
C GLY A 188 9.34 -4.47 22.77
N VAL A 189 10.14 -4.36 21.73
CA VAL A 189 11.49 -3.77 21.79
C VAL A 189 11.44 -2.33 21.28
N TYR A 190 11.33 -1.41 22.25
CA TYR A 190 11.38 0.01 21.93
C TYR A 190 12.82 0.47 21.65
N ARG A 191 13.02 1.24 20.58
CA ARG A 191 14.30 1.80 20.15
C ARG A 191 14.25 3.30 20.14
N LYS A 192 15.23 3.90 20.80
CA LYS A 192 15.43 5.35 20.79
C LYS A 192 16.26 5.79 19.59
N ALA A 193 16.17 7.07 19.27
CA ALA A 193 16.97 7.69 18.22
C ALA A 193 18.49 7.62 18.52
N ASP A 194 18.91 7.51 19.79
CA ASP A 194 20.31 7.34 20.20
C ASP A 194 20.85 5.91 20.02
N GLY A 195 20.02 4.99 19.50
CA GLY A 195 20.36 3.59 19.29
C GLY A 195 20.20 2.71 20.52
N THR A 196 19.82 3.27 21.68
CA THR A 196 19.51 2.45 22.86
C THR A 196 18.15 1.77 22.71
N SER A 197 17.98 0.62 23.37
CA SER A 197 16.72 -0.12 23.34
C SER A 197 16.27 -0.52 24.74
N SER A 198 14.98 -0.69 24.91
CA SER A 198 14.37 -1.19 26.14
C SER A 198 13.18 -2.07 25.86
N GLY A 199 13.06 -3.18 26.61
CA GLY A 199 11.93 -4.08 26.50
C GLY A 199 10.65 -3.53 27.14
N THR A 200 9.52 -3.94 26.62
CA THR A 200 8.19 -3.80 27.19
C THR A 200 7.40 -5.07 26.89
N SER A 201 6.15 -5.20 27.36
CA SER A 201 5.31 -6.34 26.94
C SER A 201 5.11 -6.33 25.41
N GLY A 202 5.60 -7.38 24.75
CA GLY A 202 5.55 -7.53 23.31
C GLY A 202 4.43 -8.47 22.86
N SER A 203 4.77 -9.51 22.05
CA SER A 203 3.79 -10.49 21.57
C SER A 203 3.33 -11.44 22.69
N PRO A 204 2.10 -12.00 22.62
CA PRO A 204 1.65 -13.03 23.55
C PRO A 204 2.45 -14.33 23.38
N ALA A 205 2.62 -15.06 24.49
CA ALA A 205 3.19 -16.40 24.52
C ALA A 205 2.18 -17.35 25.15
N TYR A 206 1.81 -18.41 24.44
CA TYR A 206 0.73 -19.30 24.84
C TYR A 206 1.26 -20.61 25.45
N PRO A 207 0.87 -20.96 26.67
CA PRO A 207 1.18 -22.27 27.24
C PRO A 207 0.62 -23.42 26.38
N VAL A 208 1.48 -24.35 25.97
CA VAL A 208 1.10 -25.49 25.12
C VAL A 208 1.48 -26.86 25.69
N ALA A 209 2.19 -26.89 26.82
CA ALA A 209 2.49 -28.13 27.51
C ALA A 209 2.54 -27.93 29.03
N LEU A 210 2.11 -28.98 29.76
CA LEU A 210 2.06 -29.06 31.23
C LEU A 210 2.90 -30.23 31.73
N SER A 211 3.49 -30.07 32.92
CA SER A 211 4.01 -31.16 33.73
C SER A 211 3.51 -31.00 35.17
N GLY A 212 2.54 -31.81 35.55
CA GLY A 212 1.80 -31.60 36.77
C GLY A 212 0.97 -30.31 36.71
N SER A 213 1.23 -29.37 37.64
CA SER A 213 0.58 -28.06 37.65
C SER A 213 1.42 -26.95 37.00
N ASN A 214 2.59 -27.27 36.43
CA ASN A 214 3.50 -26.27 35.86
C ASN A 214 3.48 -26.28 34.34
N PHE A 215 3.47 -25.11 33.74
CA PHE A 215 3.70 -24.96 32.33
C PHE A 215 5.16 -25.26 32.01
N THR A 216 5.42 -26.03 30.98
CA THR A 216 6.78 -26.43 30.59
C THR A 216 7.17 -25.87 29.22
N LYS A 217 6.20 -25.48 28.40
CA LYS A 217 6.47 -24.99 27.05
C LYS A 217 5.48 -23.88 26.68
N LEU A 218 6.02 -22.82 26.04
CA LEU A 218 5.24 -21.71 25.49
C LEU A 218 5.39 -21.66 23.97
N LEU A 219 4.27 -21.53 23.24
CA LEU A 219 4.22 -21.18 21.85
C LEU A 219 4.36 -19.66 21.70
N ILE A 220 5.34 -19.18 20.96
CA ILE A 220 5.63 -17.76 20.80
C ILE A 220 5.40 -17.23 19.39
N ALA A 221 5.41 -18.10 18.35
CA ALA A 221 5.00 -17.76 17.01
C ALA A 221 4.54 -19.01 16.23
N GLY A 222 3.57 -18.83 15.36
CA GLY A 222 3.01 -19.86 14.47
C GLY A 222 3.84 -20.12 13.20
N HIS A 223 5.11 -19.74 13.21
CA HIS A 223 6.02 -19.86 12.08
C HIS A 223 7.47 -19.89 12.56
N GLU A 224 8.39 -20.20 11.65
CA GLU A 224 9.81 -20.07 11.90
C GLU A 224 10.20 -18.60 12.12
N VAL A 225 11.01 -18.33 13.13
CA VAL A 225 11.52 -17.00 13.48
C VAL A 225 13.03 -16.93 13.36
N VAL A 226 13.56 -15.72 13.18
CA VAL A 226 15.00 -15.48 13.08
C VAL A 226 15.68 -15.38 14.46
N ALA A 227 14.90 -15.05 15.49
CA ALA A 227 15.43 -14.85 16.85
C ALA A 227 16.03 -16.13 17.45
N SER A 228 17.12 -15.96 18.16
CA SER A 228 17.75 -17.04 18.94
C SER A 228 17.31 -17.06 20.41
N THR A 229 16.94 -15.92 20.97
CA THR A 229 16.51 -15.79 22.36
C THR A 229 15.36 -14.79 22.52
N VAL A 230 14.58 -15.02 23.57
CA VAL A 230 13.47 -14.14 23.97
C VAL A 230 13.48 -13.97 25.49
N THR A 231 12.95 -12.84 25.96
CA THR A 231 12.64 -12.65 27.39
C THR A 231 11.14 -12.85 27.60
N ILE A 232 10.80 -13.75 28.51
CA ILE A 232 9.41 -14.03 28.87
C ILE A 232 9.05 -13.29 30.17
N PHE A 233 7.91 -12.62 30.15
CA PHE A 233 7.32 -11.94 31.29
C PHE A 233 5.96 -12.59 31.63
N ASP A 234 5.69 -12.70 32.88
CA ASP A 234 4.34 -13.05 33.39
C ASP A 234 3.44 -11.81 33.53
N ASP A 235 2.18 -12.04 33.88
CA ASP A 235 1.19 -10.99 34.16
C ASP A 235 1.65 -9.96 35.17
N THR A 236 2.48 -10.37 36.14
CA THR A 236 2.91 -9.49 37.23
C THR A 236 4.05 -8.59 36.79
N GLY A 237 4.73 -8.93 35.69
CA GLY A 237 5.90 -8.24 35.18
C GLY A 237 7.15 -8.42 36.05
N THR A 238 7.10 -9.36 37.01
CA THR A 238 8.15 -9.57 38.04
C THR A 238 9.17 -10.63 37.63
N SER A 239 8.86 -11.53 36.72
CA SER A 239 9.80 -12.55 36.25
C SER A 239 10.21 -12.31 34.83
N SER A 240 11.40 -11.76 34.64
CA SER A 240 12.02 -11.67 33.31
C SER A 240 13.12 -12.72 33.21
N GLN A 241 12.91 -13.76 32.42
CA GLN A 241 13.93 -14.78 32.14
C GLN A 241 14.17 -14.88 30.64
N VAL A 242 15.44 -15.08 30.27
CA VAL A 242 15.86 -15.25 28.88
C VAL A 242 15.85 -16.73 28.54
N PHE A 243 15.15 -17.07 27.47
CA PHE A 243 15.04 -18.43 26.96
C PHE A 243 15.55 -18.52 25.53
N THR A 244 16.09 -19.69 25.18
CA THR A 244 16.44 -20.00 23.79
C THR A 244 15.20 -20.42 23.01
N VAL A 245 15.04 -19.86 21.82
CA VAL A 245 13.96 -20.22 20.91
C VAL A 245 14.32 -21.53 20.21
N SER A 246 13.41 -22.46 20.16
CA SER A 246 13.46 -23.70 19.39
C SER A 246 12.30 -23.75 18.39
N HIS A 247 12.47 -24.55 17.34
CA HIS A 247 11.42 -24.80 16.36
C HIS A 247 10.96 -26.23 16.44
N GLU A 248 9.66 -26.43 16.54
CA GLU A 248 9.03 -27.75 16.61
C GLU A 248 7.86 -27.83 15.63
N THR A 249 7.43 -29.03 15.34
CA THR A 249 6.19 -29.25 14.57
C THR A 249 5.04 -29.51 15.51
N ASP A 250 3.89 -28.86 15.24
CA ASP A 250 2.64 -29.18 15.93
C ASP A 250 2.08 -30.56 15.49
N GLY A 251 0.95 -30.97 16.08
CA GLY A 251 0.31 -32.24 15.76
C GLY A 251 -0.16 -32.40 14.30
N LEU A 252 -0.21 -31.30 13.53
CA LEU A 252 -0.53 -31.30 12.10
C LEU A 252 0.71 -31.11 11.21
N GLY A 253 1.93 -31.13 11.80
CA GLY A 253 3.20 -31.02 11.08
C GLY A 253 3.61 -29.61 10.69
N ARG A 254 2.98 -28.55 11.25
CA ARG A 254 3.34 -27.16 11.00
C ARG A 254 4.52 -26.76 11.87
N LEU A 255 5.52 -26.12 11.28
CA LEU A 255 6.70 -25.61 11.99
C LEU A 255 6.34 -24.33 12.75
N VAL A 256 6.58 -24.33 14.06
CA VAL A 256 6.27 -23.23 14.97
C VAL A 256 7.47 -22.92 15.88
N ALA A 257 7.49 -21.70 16.43
CA ALA A 257 8.51 -21.30 17.40
C ALA A 257 8.01 -21.48 18.83
N VAL A 258 8.79 -22.15 19.65
CA VAL A 258 8.48 -22.43 21.04
C VAL A 258 9.68 -22.11 21.96
N VAL A 259 9.42 -21.97 23.25
CA VAL A 259 10.43 -21.93 24.29
C VAL A 259 10.12 -22.97 25.35
N ASP A 260 11.16 -23.68 25.81
CA ASP A 260 11.09 -24.63 26.91
C ASP A 260 11.38 -23.87 28.22
N ILE A 261 10.40 -23.84 29.12
CA ILE A 261 10.46 -23.17 30.42
C ILE A 261 10.54 -24.17 31.58
N SER A 262 10.82 -25.44 31.31
CA SER A 262 10.86 -26.52 32.30
C SER A 262 12.11 -26.50 33.20
N THR A 263 13.12 -25.67 32.88
CA THR A 263 14.36 -25.58 33.67
C THR A 263 14.13 -25.03 35.09
N PRO A 264 14.90 -25.49 36.11
CA PRO A 264 14.78 -25.01 37.47
C PRO A 264 14.96 -23.49 37.59
N GLY A 265 13.96 -22.82 38.12
CA GLY A 265 13.82 -21.36 38.15
C GLY A 265 12.84 -20.84 37.10
N GLY A 266 12.20 -21.73 36.31
CA GLY A 266 11.18 -21.40 35.35
C GLY A 266 9.99 -20.66 35.94
N ILE A 267 9.25 -20.01 35.08
CA ILE A 267 8.08 -19.22 35.41
C ILE A 267 7.04 -20.15 36.03
N SER A 268 6.69 -19.89 37.30
CA SER A 268 5.66 -20.67 38.00
C SER A 268 4.33 -20.54 37.27
N ALA A 269 3.68 -21.68 37.03
CA ALA A 269 2.36 -21.74 36.38
C ALA A 269 1.29 -21.21 37.31
N GLN A 270 1.22 -19.91 37.45
CA GLN A 270 0.01 -19.26 37.96
C GLN A 270 -0.83 -18.87 36.73
N SER A 271 -2.12 -18.98 36.83
CA SER A 271 -3.11 -18.61 35.84
C SER A 271 -2.85 -17.17 35.38
N GLY A 272 -2.21 -17.00 34.24
CA GLY A 272 -1.87 -15.68 33.73
C GLY A 272 -1.45 -15.71 32.27
N GLN A 273 -1.45 -14.55 31.69
CA GLN A 273 -1.01 -14.33 30.33
C GLN A 273 0.51 -14.10 30.34
N TYR A 274 1.23 -14.76 29.41
CA TYR A 274 2.66 -14.55 29.23
C TYR A 274 2.91 -13.66 28.01
N TRP A 275 3.96 -12.88 28.11
CA TRP A 275 4.40 -11.95 27.08
C TRP A 275 5.84 -12.19 26.68
N CYS A 276 6.12 -12.09 25.41
CA CYS A 276 7.43 -12.33 24.82
C CYS A 276 8.03 -11.02 24.32
N VAL A 277 9.31 -10.79 24.65
CA VAL A 277 10.13 -9.72 24.10
C VAL A 277 11.34 -10.32 23.39
N TRP A 278 11.59 -9.92 22.17
CA TRP A 278 12.58 -10.51 21.30
C TRP A 278 13.97 -9.91 21.53
N ASN A 279 14.96 -10.73 21.82
CA ASN A 279 16.34 -10.30 22.12
C ASN A 279 17.21 -10.34 20.86
N GLY A 280 16.96 -9.44 19.90
CA GLY A 280 17.59 -9.46 18.59
C GLY A 280 16.92 -10.45 17.62
N GLY A 281 17.28 -10.38 16.38
CA GLY A 281 16.61 -11.13 15.33
C GLY A 281 15.22 -10.55 15.09
N GLY A 282 14.22 -11.37 15.00
CA GLY A 282 12.86 -10.93 14.80
C GLY A 282 11.97 -12.04 14.28
N GLY A 283 10.77 -11.69 13.93
CA GLY A 283 9.73 -12.61 13.52
C GLY A 283 9.97 -13.25 12.14
N ILE A 284 8.98 -13.14 11.29
CA ILE A 284 8.92 -13.80 9.99
C ILE A 284 10.03 -13.30 9.04
N ARG A 285 10.46 -14.17 8.13
CA ARG A 285 11.46 -13.80 7.11
C ARG A 285 10.80 -13.01 5.98
N SER A 286 11.50 -11.99 5.49
CA SER A 286 11.08 -11.27 4.27
C SER A 286 11.04 -12.25 3.08
N PRO A 287 9.96 -12.24 2.28
CA PRO A 287 9.87 -13.05 1.07
C PRO A 287 10.86 -12.61 -0.01
N PHE A 288 11.43 -11.41 0.10
CA PHE A 288 12.33 -10.82 -0.89
C PHE A 288 13.80 -11.01 -0.53
N SER A 289 14.17 -10.80 0.75
CA SER A 289 15.56 -10.81 1.21
C SER A 289 15.94 -12.04 2.04
N GLY A 290 14.94 -12.79 2.54
CA GLY A 290 15.14 -13.88 3.48
C GLY A 290 15.62 -13.45 4.89
N SER A 291 15.85 -12.16 5.12
CA SER A 291 16.18 -11.59 6.43
C SER A 291 14.92 -11.42 7.30
N ALA A 292 15.10 -11.08 8.59
CA ALA A 292 13.96 -10.74 9.44
C ALA A 292 13.18 -9.57 8.86
N MET A 293 11.88 -9.77 8.63
CA MET A 293 11.02 -8.77 8.02
C MET A 293 10.63 -7.73 9.07
N ALA A 294 10.88 -6.47 8.77
CA ALA A 294 10.49 -5.35 9.62
C ALA A 294 10.22 -4.05 8.84
N GLY A 295 10.61 -3.94 7.58
CA GLY A 295 10.33 -2.77 6.76
C GLY A 295 8.86 -2.72 6.32
N LEU A 296 8.25 -1.53 6.36
CA LEU A 296 6.83 -1.33 6.01
C LEU A 296 6.50 -1.88 4.61
N GLY A 297 7.33 -1.61 3.60
CA GLY A 297 7.12 -2.10 2.24
C GLY A 297 7.12 -3.63 2.16
N ASP A 298 8.07 -4.28 2.82
CA ASP A 298 8.14 -5.74 2.87
C ASP A 298 6.93 -6.35 3.59
N VAL A 299 6.47 -5.73 4.68
CA VAL A 299 5.30 -6.19 5.45
C VAL A 299 4.02 -6.10 4.63
N CYS A 300 3.82 -4.99 3.92
CA CYS A 300 2.67 -4.82 3.04
C CYS A 300 2.70 -5.83 1.89
N ALA A 301 3.83 -5.98 1.21
CA ALA A 301 3.98 -6.95 0.13
C ALA A 301 3.74 -8.39 0.61
N TRP A 302 4.30 -8.78 1.75
CA TRP A 302 4.07 -10.08 2.36
C TRP A 302 2.58 -10.33 2.65
N SER A 303 1.86 -9.31 3.10
CA SER A 303 0.42 -9.41 3.35
C SER A 303 -0.37 -9.60 2.07
N LEU A 304 -0.08 -8.79 1.04
CA LEU A 304 -0.76 -8.86 -0.25
C LEU A 304 -0.49 -10.15 -1.01
N LEU A 305 0.71 -10.74 -0.90
CA LEU A 305 1.02 -12.05 -1.49
C LEU A 305 0.19 -13.21 -0.93
N ARG A 306 -0.57 -12.99 0.14
CA ARG A 306 -1.54 -13.94 0.70
C ARG A 306 -2.94 -13.79 0.14
N THR A 307 -3.16 -12.79 -0.66
CA THR A 307 -4.43 -12.57 -1.36
C THR A 307 -4.47 -13.35 -2.66
N SER A 308 -5.64 -13.45 -3.26
CA SER A 308 -5.81 -13.94 -4.63
C SER A 308 -5.44 -12.88 -5.68
N LEU A 309 -5.14 -11.66 -5.25
CA LEU A 309 -4.76 -10.54 -6.10
C LEU A 309 -3.33 -10.71 -6.62
N ARG A 310 -3.08 -10.20 -7.81
CA ARG A 310 -1.73 -10.14 -8.34
C ARG A 310 -0.96 -9.01 -7.67
N VAL A 311 0.32 -9.26 -7.36
CA VAL A 311 1.24 -8.27 -6.79
C VAL A 311 2.40 -8.08 -7.76
N ASP A 312 2.66 -6.83 -8.15
CA ASP A 312 3.83 -6.47 -8.96
C ASP A 312 5.09 -6.47 -8.05
N VAL A 313 5.68 -7.64 -7.89
CA VAL A 313 6.82 -7.85 -7.00
C VAL A 313 8.01 -6.97 -7.38
N GLU A 314 8.27 -6.74 -8.66
CA GLU A 314 9.40 -5.91 -9.12
C GLU A 314 9.21 -4.44 -8.70
N LYS A 315 8.00 -3.91 -8.88
CA LYS A 315 7.69 -2.55 -8.42
C LYS A 315 7.69 -2.45 -6.90
N TRP A 316 7.17 -3.48 -6.18
CA TRP A 316 7.25 -3.49 -4.73
C TRP A 316 8.69 -3.43 -4.23
N ILE A 317 9.60 -4.20 -4.83
CA ILE A 317 11.02 -4.16 -4.47
C ILE A 317 11.62 -2.78 -4.77
N ALA A 318 11.28 -2.17 -5.89
CA ALA A 318 11.79 -0.85 -6.27
C ALA A 318 11.31 0.25 -5.32
N GLU A 319 10.02 0.26 -4.98
CA GLU A 319 9.39 1.29 -4.12
C GLU A 319 9.53 0.97 -2.63
N ALA A 320 9.65 -0.31 -2.26
CA ALA A 320 9.81 -0.74 -0.88
C ALA A 320 11.05 -0.15 -0.20
N GLY A 321 12.10 0.17 -0.97
CA GLY A 321 13.29 0.82 -0.43
C GLY A 321 13.00 2.13 0.31
N ILE A 322 11.95 2.85 -0.11
CA ILE A 322 11.48 4.07 0.54
C ILE A 322 10.65 3.73 1.77
N LEU A 323 9.65 2.87 1.61
CA LEU A 323 8.75 2.48 2.68
C LEU A 323 9.48 1.72 3.80
N ASN A 324 10.52 0.95 3.46
CA ASN A 324 11.31 0.20 4.43
C ASN A 324 12.17 1.07 5.35
N ARG A 325 12.22 2.38 5.14
CA ARG A 325 12.76 3.36 6.13
C ARG A 325 11.89 3.41 7.39
N ILE A 326 10.63 3.00 7.27
CA ILE A 326 9.70 2.87 8.40
C ILE A 326 9.72 1.42 8.86
N ARG A 327 10.00 1.24 10.14
CA ARG A 327 10.06 -0.06 10.77
C ARG A 327 8.72 -0.43 11.39
N ILE A 328 8.25 -1.62 11.08
CA ILE A 328 7.06 -2.23 11.66
C ILE A 328 7.47 -3.36 12.60
N ASP A 329 7.04 -3.27 13.84
CA ASP A 329 7.21 -4.32 14.84
C ASP A 329 5.81 -4.64 15.40
N THR A 330 5.27 -5.81 15.09
CA THR A 330 3.88 -6.14 15.45
C THR A 330 3.67 -7.64 15.63
N TYR A 331 2.54 -8.00 16.21
CA TYR A 331 2.02 -9.36 16.20
C TYR A 331 0.56 -9.36 15.78
N ILE A 332 0.13 -10.45 15.16
CA ILE A 332 -1.22 -10.63 14.64
C ILE A 332 -1.78 -11.90 15.25
N THR A 333 -2.93 -11.76 15.93
CA THR A 333 -3.67 -12.86 16.56
C THR A 333 -5.15 -12.84 16.18
N GLU A 334 -5.59 -11.84 15.38
CA GLU A 334 -6.96 -11.69 14.93
C GLU A 334 -7.24 -12.66 13.78
N PRO A 335 -8.08 -13.71 13.98
CA PRO A 335 -8.27 -14.75 12.98
C PRO A 335 -9.04 -14.30 11.74
N THR A 336 -9.77 -13.19 11.83
CA THR A 336 -10.61 -12.65 10.74
C THR A 336 -9.97 -11.47 10.01
N LEU A 337 -8.73 -11.13 10.35
CA LEU A 337 -8.04 -9.98 9.73
C LEU A 337 -7.76 -10.25 8.26
N ALA A 338 -8.36 -9.45 7.39
CA ALA A 338 -8.09 -9.49 5.96
C ALA A 338 -6.72 -8.84 5.64
N PRO A 339 -5.93 -9.38 4.71
CA PRO A 339 -4.63 -8.81 4.31
C PRO A 339 -4.72 -7.35 3.89
N TRP A 340 -5.74 -7.00 3.10
CA TRP A 340 -5.96 -5.63 2.66
C TRP A 340 -6.24 -4.67 3.83
N SER A 341 -7.12 -5.07 4.77
CA SER A 341 -7.41 -4.25 5.95
C SER A 341 -6.17 -4.00 6.80
N PHE A 342 -5.28 -4.99 6.90
CA PHE A 342 -4.00 -4.82 7.59
C PHE A 342 -3.08 -3.85 6.86
N VAL A 343 -2.92 -3.99 5.55
CA VAL A 343 -2.12 -3.10 4.72
C VAL A 343 -2.63 -1.66 4.79
N SER A 344 -3.95 -1.47 4.69
CA SER A 344 -4.57 -0.14 4.81
C SER A 344 -4.27 0.53 6.15
N ARG A 345 -4.41 -0.20 7.26
CA ARG A 345 -4.06 0.32 8.61
C ARG A 345 -2.60 0.77 8.73
N LEU A 346 -1.69 0.11 8.00
CA LEU A 346 -0.26 0.47 8.00
C LEU A 346 0.06 1.68 7.13
N LEU A 347 -0.62 1.83 6.00
CA LEU A 347 -0.35 2.86 4.99
C LEU A 347 -1.15 4.14 5.19
N ASP A 348 -2.33 4.06 5.82
CA ASP A 348 -3.22 5.18 6.04
C ASP A 348 -2.55 6.38 6.74
N PRO A 349 -1.77 6.21 7.83
CA PRO A 349 -1.07 7.32 8.46
C PRO A 349 -0.04 8.02 7.57
N LEU A 350 0.40 7.36 6.51
CA LEU A 350 1.41 7.86 5.57
C LEU A 350 0.80 8.46 4.31
N LEU A 351 -0.50 8.32 4.13
CA LEU A 351 -1.19 8.70 2.90
C LEU A 351 -0.57 8.04 1.65
N VAL A 352 -0.02 6.83 1.81
CA VAL A 352 0.54 6.02 0.72
C VAL A 352 -0.56 5.19 0.10
N GLU A 353 -0.62 5.19 -1.22
CA GLU A 353 -1.62 4.45 -1.97
C GLU A 353 -1.04 3.14 -2.51
N VAL A 354 -1.86 2.09 -2.53
CA VAL A 354 -1.58 0.88 -3.30
C VAL A 354 -2.37 0.95 -4.60
N ARG A 355 -1.70 0.71 -5.70
CA ARG A 355 -2.30 0.81 -7.03
C ARG A 355 -2.29 -0.48 -7.77
N SER A 356 -3.25 -0.61 -8.65
CA SER A 356 -3.28 -1.65 -9.64
C SER A 356 -2.48 -1.22 -10.87
N GLY A 357 -1.58 -2.09 -11.29
CA GLY A 357 -0.81 -1.93 -12.51
C GLY A 357 -0.92 -3.17 -13.40
N PRO A 358 -0.22 -3.18 -14.53
CA PRO A 358 -0.31 -4.29 -15.50
C PRO A 358 0.12 -5.64 -14.94
N LEU A 359 1.00 -5.65 -13.96
CA LEU A 359 1.54 -6.87 -13.35
C LEU A 359 0.92 -7.15 -11.97
N GLY A 360 0.06 -6.25 -11.48
CA GLY A 360 -0.61 -6.38 -10.19
C GLY A 360 -0.48 -5.14 -9.31
N LEU A 361 -0.81 -5.30 -8.04
CA LEU A 361 -0.78 -4.25 -7.04
C LEU A 361 0.65 -3.84 -6.69
N TYR A 362 0.88 -2.53 -6.55
CA TYR A 362 2.15 -1.97 -6.10
C TYR A 362 1.92 -0.69 -5.28
N PRO A 363 2.83 -0.33 -4.34
CA PRO A 363 2.72 0.92 -3.62
C PRO A 363 3.18 2.07 -4.50
N LEU A 364 2.52 3.19 -4.38
CA LEU A 364 3.02 4.44 -4.90
C LEU A 364 3.78 5.15 -3.78
N GLY A 365 5.11 5.15 -3.89
CA GLY A 365 5.98 5.87 -2.96
C GLY A 365 5.76 7.37 -3.09
N ARG A 366 5.54 8.06 -1.97
CA ARG A 366 5.56 9.52 -1.93
C ARG A 366 7.01 10.01 -1.85
N VAL A 367 7.25 11.20 -2.38
CA VAL A 367 8.54 11.87 -2.27
C VAL A 367 8.76 12.26 -0.81
N LEU A 368 9.67 11.57 -0.13
CA LEU A 368 9.97 11.77 1.29
C LEU A 368 11.12 12.76 1.55
N ASP A 369 11.86 13.15 0.52
CA ASP A 369 12.97 14.11 0.66
C ASP A 369 13.33 14.82 -0.66
N THR A 370 14.17 15.85 -0.53
CA THR A 370 14.63 16.69 -1.66
C THR A 370 15.36 15.90 -2.74
N ALA A 371 16.20 14.94 -2.34
CA ALA A 371 17.00 14.16 -3.31
C ALA A 371 16.08 13.29 -4.19
N MET A 372 14.98 12.78 -3.63
CA MET A 372 13.99 12.05 -4.38
C MET A 372 13.20 12.95 -5.33
N ALA A 373 12.86 14.17 -4.88
CA ALA A 373 12.18 15.15 -5.72
C ALA A 373 13.05 15.56 -6.93
N GLU A 374 14.37 15.71 -6.75
CA GLU A 374 15.31 16.00 -7.84
C GLU A 374 15.34 14.91 -8.92
N GLY A 375 15.08 13.65 -8.54
CA GLY A 375 15.02 12.51 -9.46
C GLY A 375 13.73 12.41 -10.27
N LEU A 376 12.70 13.20 -9.96
CA LEU A 376 11.44 13.17 -10.68
C LEU A 376 11.54 13.81 -12.06
N ALA A 377 10.70 13.33 -13.00
CA ALA A 377 10.58 13.91 -14.32
C ALA A 377 10.16 15.39 -14.23
N LEU A 378 10.80 16.24 -15.01
CA LEU A 378 10.40 17.65 -15.19
C LEU A 378 9.52 17.74 -16.43
N ILE A 379 8.26 18.15 -16.24
CA ILE A 379 7.28 18.39 -17.31
C ILE A 379 7.11 19.91 -17.44
N THR A 380 7.12 20.41 -18.68
CA THR A 380 7.02 21.86 -18.95
C THR A 380 5.61 22.20 -19.41
N GLU A 381 5.02 23.21 -18.78
CA GLU A 381 3.76 23.82 -19.20
C GLU A 381 3.90 24.40 -20.62
N GLY A 382 2.84 24.28 -21.41
CA GLY A 382 2.79 24.68 -22.80
C GLY A 382 3.03 23.54 -23.78
N PRO A 383 4.27 23.05 -24.01
CA PRO A 383 4.50 22.02 -25.02
C PRO A 383 4.06 20.63 -24.61
N GLU A 384 3.97 20.32 -23.32
CA GLU A 384 3.65 19.00 -22.81
C GLU A 384 2.28 18.93 -22.11
N CYS A 385 1.91 19.98 -21.41
CA CYS A 385 0.61 20.11 -20.77
C CYS A 385 0.16 21.58 -20.76
N GLU A 386 -1.08 21.81 -21.11
CA GLU A 386 -1.68 23.14 -21.20
C GLU A 386 -2.72 23.30 -20.10
N PRO A 387 -2.67 24.40 -19.29
CA PRO A 387 -3.67 24.67 -18.30
C PRO A 387 -5.00 25.04 -18.96
N ILE A 388 -6.09 24.39 -18.54
CA ILE A 388 -7.43 24.62 -19.09
C ILE A 388 -8.38 25.31 -18.12
N GLY A 389 -7.90 25.63 -16.93
CA GLY A 389 -8.70 26.28 -15.90
C GLY A 389 -7.89 27.10 -14.92
N PRO A 390 -8.58 27.82 -14.04
CA PRO A 390 -7.95 28.56 -12.96
C PRO A 390 -7.35 27.62 -11.92
N VAL A 391 -6.40 28.14 -11.16
CA VAL A 391 -5.94 27.48 -9.93
C VAL A 391 -7.03 27.61 -8.87
N THR A 392 -7.41 26.52 -8.27
CA THR A 392 -8.37 26.50 -7.14
C THR A 392 -7.66 26.00 -5.89
N GLY A 393 -7.82 26.71 -4.77
CA GLY A 393 -7.38 26.19 -3.48
C GLY A 393 -8.39 25.16 -3.00
N ARG A 394 -7.95 23.94 -2.74
CA ARG A 394 -8.84 22.88 -2.20
C ARG A 394 -8.70 22.70 -0.71
N THR A 395 -7.51 22.85 -0.16
CA THR A 395 -7.30 22.67 1.27
C THR A 395 -8.01 23.78 2.05
N GLN A 396 -8.90 23.39 2.93
CA GLN A 396 -9.53 24.30 3.88
C GLN A 396 -8.68 24.39 5.15
N LEU A 397 -8.77 25.51 5.86
CA LEU A 397 -8.00 25.70 7.11
C LEU A 397 -8.25 24.57 8.13
N GLY A 398 -9.46 24.03 8.19
CA GLY A 398 -9.78 22.90 9.08
C GLY A 398 -9.18 21.55 8.68
N GLU A 399 -8.61 21.44 7.47
CA GLU A 399 -7.94 20.25 6.96
C GLU A 399 -6.42 20.35 7.10
N VAL A 400 -5.92 21.55 7.45
CA VAL A 400 -4.49 21.77 7.66
C VAL A 400 -4.06 21.12 8.95
N ILE A 401 -2.91 20.44 8.93
CA ILE A 401 -2.29 19.83 10.10
C ILE A 401 -0.83 20.28 10.13
N ASN A 402 -0.48 21.11 11.10
CA ASN A 402 0.87 21.60 11.27
C ASN A 402 1.48 21.33 12.65
N GLU A 403 0.69 20.73 13.52
CA GLU A 403 1.15 20.10 14.74
C GLU A 403 0.68 18.64 14.77
N VAL A 404 1.61 17.71 14.96
CA VAL A 404 1.31 16.27 14.98
C VAL A 404 1.91 15.63 16.22
N THR A 405 1.05 15.04 17.01
CA THR A 405 1.46 14.21 18.14
C THR A 405 1.30 12.73 17.78
N ILE A 406 2.37 11.97 17.83
CA ILE A 406 2.35 10.52 17.62
C ILE A 406 2.57 9.79 18.93
N ARG A 407 1.61 8.93 19.32
CA ARG A 407 1.74 7.97 20.40
C ARG A 407 2.06 6.61 19.84
N PHE A 408 3.13 5.98 20.35
CA PHE A 408 3.65 4.72 19.79
C PHE A 408 4.30 3.85 20.87
N ALA A 409 4.84 2.68 20.48
CA ALA A 409 5.35 1.65 21.37
C ALA A 409 4.27 1.16 22.38
N PRO A 410 3.18 0.54 21.89
CA PRO A 410 2.12 0.05 22.75
C PRO A 410 2.66 -1.00 23.71
N ARG A 411 2.09 -1.03 24.91
CA ARG A 411 2.31 -2.08 25.90
C ARG A 411 1.18 -3.08 25.78
N ALA A 412 1.46 -4.25 25.24
CA ALA A 412 0.45 -5.28 24.98
C ALA A 412 -0.38 -5.64 26.23
N LYS A 413 0.22 -5.52 27.44
CA LYS A 413 -0.44 -5.80 28.71
C LYS A 413 -1.50 -4.77 29.11
N THR A 414 -1.21 -3.47 28.96
CA THR A 414 -2.05 -2.38 29.48
C THR A 414 -2.81 -1.64 28.38
N GLY A 415 -2.44 -1.80 27.14
CA GLY A 415 -2.95 -1.02 26.02
C GLY A 415 -2.44 0.43 25.98
N ASP A 416 -1.60 0.83 26.96
CA ASP A 416 -1.02 2.16 26.99
C ASP A 416 0.15 2.29 26.00
N TYR A 417 0.48 3.52 25.63
CA TYR A 417 1.65 3.84 24.81
C TYR A 417 2.82 4.27 25.68
N LYS A 418 4.00 3.72 25.40
CA LYS A 418 5.21 4.02 26.19
C LYS A 418 5.82 5.36 25.83
N ARG A 419 5.60 5.81 24.60
CA ARG A 419 6.25 6.99 24.03
C ARG A 419 5.26 7.88 23.29
N GLN A 420 5.63 9.15 23.27
CA GLN A 420 5.00 10.18 22.48
C GLN A 420 6.08 11.07 21.87
N ILE A 421 5.89 11.54 20.68
CA ILE A 421 6.66 12.63 20.06
C ILE A 421 5.69 13.63 19.46
N THR A 422 6.07 14.90 19.47
CA THR A 422 5.26 15.99 18.91
C THR A 422 6.11 16.84 17.98
N ILE A 423 5.68 16.97 16.74
CA ILE A 423 6.17 18.04 15.84
C ILE A 423 5.24 19.22 16.01
N THR A 424 5.81 20.38 16.38
CA THR A 424 5.05 21.61 16.59
C THR A 424 5.82 22.81 16.07
N PRO A 425 5.15 23.87 15.57
CA PRO A 425 5.84 25.11 15.17
C PRO A 425 6.58 25.82 16.31
N ASP A 426 6.13 25.65 17.54
CA ASP A 426 6.67 26.31 18.74
C ASP A 426 6.92 25.26 19.87
N PRO A 427 8.02 24.48 19.76
CA PRO A 427 8.32 23.45 20.74
C PRO A 427 8.77 24.04 22.09
N ASP A 428 8.33 23.42 23.18
CA ASP A 428 8.85 23.70 24.52
C ASP A 428 10.31 23.20 24.60
N PRO A 429 11.30 24.10 24.80
CA PRO A 429 12.71 23.67 24.87
C PRO A 429 13.02 22.75 26.05
N SER A 430 12.15 22.69 27.06
CA SER A 430 12.29 21.79 28.20
C SER A 430 11.71 20.39 27.97
N ASP A 431 10.92 20.20 26.91
CA ASP A 431 10.33 18.92 26.55
C ASP A 431 11.11 18.24 25.41
N PRO A 432 11.89 17.18 25.70
CA PRO A 432 12.68 16.49 24.68
C PRO A 432 11.83 15.68 23.70
N GLU A 433 10.52 15.54 23.90
CA GLU A 433 9.59 14.88 23.02
C GLU A 433 8.97 15.83 21.98
N GLN A 434 9.22 17.13 22.11
CA GLN A 434 8.80 18.17 21.18
C GLN A 434 9.96 18.69 20.35
N PHE A 435 9.72 18.88 19.05
CA PHE A 435 10.68 19.50 18.15
C PHE A 435 9.97 20.24 17.00
N ALA A 436 10.63 21.29 16.52
CA ALA A 436 10.16 22.00 15.34
C ALA A 436 10.60 21.26 14.08
N ASP A 437 9.69 21.21 13.11
CA ASP A 437 10.00 20.81 11.74
C ASP A 437 9.81 22.01 10.81
N GLU A 438 10.57 22.02 9.72
CA GLU A 438 10.52 23.12 8.75
C GLU A 438 9.11 23.34 8.20
N TYR A 439 8.44 22.27 7.84
CA TYR A 439 7.10 22.34 7.26
C TYR A 439 6.06 22.79 8.28
N SER A 440 6.19 22.43 9.55
CA SER A 440 5.30 22.89 10.62
C SER A 440 5.37 24.40 10.79
N VAL A 441 6.59 24.95 10.82
CA VAL A 441 6.83 26.40 10.96
C VAL A 441 6.34 27.16 9.73
N ILE A 442 6.68 26.70 8.53
CA ILE A 442 6.22 27.35 7.28
C ILE A 442 4.69 27.32 7.21
N SER A 443 4.07 26.20 7.56
CA SER A 443 2.62 26.06 7.56
C SER A 443 1.95 27.02 8.53
N ALA A 444 2.38 27.06 9.79
CA ALA A 444 1.78 27.92 10.81
C ALA A 444 1.79 29.39 10.41
N ASN A 445 2.89 29.84 9.77
CA ASN A 445 3.03 31.21 9.27
C ASN A 445 2.21 31.47 7.99
N ARG A 446 2.16 30.50 7.07
CA ARG A 446 1.44 30.61 5.79
C ARG A 446 -0.06 30.85 5.98
N TRP A 447 -0.66 30.10 6.90
CA TRP A 447 -2.11 30.15 7.14
C TRP A 447 -2.53 31.30 8.05
N SER A 448 -1.58 31.95 8.72
CA SER A 448 -1.86 33.12 9.55
C SER A 448 -1.90 34.41 8.73
N SER A 449 -2.85 35.28 9.03
CA SER A 449 -2.86 36.66 8.56
C SER A 449 -1.97 37.59 9.39
N ASP A 450 -1.54 37.14 10.57
CA ASP A 450 -0.70 37.86 11.50
C ASP A 450 0.58 37.06 11.75
N PRO A 451 1.77 37.56 11.37
CA PRO A 451 3.03 36.85 11.60
C PRO A 451 3.37 36.64 13.09
N GLU A 452 2.77 37.42 13.99
CA GLU A 452 2.97 37.29 15.43
C GLU A 452 1.98 36.32 16.07
N ALA A 453 1.01 35.82 15.31
CA ALA A 453 -0.01 34.87 15.78
C ALA A 453 -0.14 33.68 14.81
N PRO A 454 0.83 32.77 14.81
CA PRO A 454 0.77 31.58 13.95
C PRO A 454 -0.48 30.74 14.23
N ILE A 455 -1.08 30.19 13.18
CA ILE A 455 -2.23 29.29 13.34
C ILE A 455 -1.72 27.87 13.50
N ILE A 456 -2.04 27.25 14.63
CA ILE A 456 -1.70 25.87 14.93
C ILE A 456 -2.96 25.01 14.82
N GLN A 457 -2.85 23.96 14.00
CA GLN A 457 -3.85 22.92 13.83
C GLN A 457 -3.23 21.58 14.22
N ALA A 458 -3.73 20.99 15.31
CA ALA A 458 -3.13 19.83 15.95
C ALA A 458 -3.89 18.54 15.63
N GLU A 459 -3.15 17.46 15.35
CA GLU A 459 -3.69 16.09 15.25
C GLU A 459 -2.90 15.13 16.14
N THR A 460 -3.59 14.19 16.76
CA THR A 460 -2.97 13.12 17.54
C THR A 460 -3.26 11.78 16.89
N LEU A 461 -2.20 11.04 16.56
CA LEU A 461 -2.28 9.69 16.01
C LEU A 461 -1.71 8.67 17.00
N THR A 462 -2.28 7.48 16.97
CA THR A 462 -1.78 6.31 17.69
C THR A 462 -1.31 5.25 16.73
N LEU A 463 -0.05 4.81 16.86
CA LEU A 463 0.57 3.84 15.99
C LEU A 463 0.87 2.55 16.75
N GLU A 464 0.06 1.52 16.53
CA GLU A 464 0.13 0.24 17.24
C GLU A 464 1.31 -0.64 16.80
N HIS A 465 1.90 -0.34 15.62
CA HIS A 465 2.90 -1.19 14.97
C HIS A 465 4.30 -0.57 14.97
N ILE A 466 4.47 0.61 15.58
CA ILE A 466 5.73 1.35 15.61
C ILE A 466 6.32 1.30 17.03
N TYR A 467 7.62 0.94 17.12
CA TYR A 467 8.37 0.82 18.36
C TYR A 467 9.71 1.57 18.32
N ASP A 468 9.90 2.48 17.37
CA ASP A 468 11.14 3.28 17.26
C ASP A 468 10.86 4.76 17.01
N ASP A 469 11.71 5.63 17.61
CA ASP A 469 11.60 7.09 17.49
C ASP A 469 11.79 7.57 16.06
N THR A 470 12.66 6.91 15.28
CA THR A 470 12.98 7.32 13.91
C THR A 470 11.79 7.15 12.99
N SER A 471 11.12 5.99 13.03
CA SER A 471 9.91 5.74 12.23
C SER A 471 8.78 6.65 12.64
N ALA A 472 8.56 6.87 13.95
CA ALA A 472 7.52 7.77 14.44
C ALA A 472 7.76 9.22 13.98
N ALA A 473 9.00 9.71 14.09
CA ALA A 473 9.37 11.04 13.63
C ALA A 473 9.22 11.20 12.10
N LEU A 474 9.58 10.17 11.33
CA LEU A 474 9.42 10.19 9.87
C LEU A 474 7.94 10.28 9.46
N ILE A 475 7.07 9.51 10.11
CA ILE A 475 5.62 9.55 9.87
C ILE A 475 5.06 10.94 10.22
N ALA A 476 5.43 11.49 11.39
CA ALA A 476 4.97 12.81 11.81
C ALA A 476 5.38 13.91 10.82
N ARG A 477 6.63 13.88 10.35
CA ARG A 477 7.14 14.84 9.33
C ARG A 477 6.39 14.72 8.01
N GLU A 478 6.15 13.51 7.55
CA GLU A 478 5.44 13.29 6.29
C GLU A 478 3.99 13.81 6.35
N LEU A 479 3.31 13.63 7.48
CA LEU A 479 1.98 14.18 7.70
C LEU A 479 1.97 15.71 7.67
N VAL A 480 2.88 16.34 8.43
CA VAL A 480 3.01 17.80 8.44
C VAL A 480 3.37 18.33 7.05
N ARG A 481 4.29 17.67 6.34
CA ARG A 481 4.67 18.05 4.97
C ARG A 481 3.47 18.00 4.02
N THR A 482 2.68 16.92 4.10
CA THR A 482 1.60 16.67 3.15
C THR A 482 0.35 17.50 3.48
N LYS A 483 -0.06 17.55 4.76
CA LYS A 483 -1.28 18.23 5.18
C LYS A 483 -1.05 19.65 5.68
N GLY A 484 0.16 19.99 6.11
CA GLY A 484 0.45 21.31 6.67
C GLY A 484 0.50 22.42 5.62
N LEU A 485 1.10 22.17 4.46
CA LEU A 485 1.25 23.19 3.43
C LEU A 485 -0.02 23.37 2.60
N GLY A 486 -0.89 22.39 2.55
CA GLY A 486 -2.04 22.36 1.66
C GLY A 486 -1.61 22.29 0.20
N TYR A 487 -2.54 22.06 -0.67
CA TYR A 487 -2.30 22.07 -2.11
C TYR A 487 -3.34 22.90 -2.85
N SER A 488 -2.95 23.36 -4.02
CA SER A 488 -3.85 23.98 -4.99
C SER A 488 -4.12 22.98 -6.10
N GLU A 489 -5.31 23.00 -6.67
CA GLU A 489 -5.66 22.16 -7.80
C GLU A 489 -5.77 22.97 -9.07
N ARG A 490 -5.33 22.37 -10.18
CA ARG A 490 -5.50 22.96 -11.50
C ARG A 490 -5.72 21.88 -12.56
N PRO A 491 -6.70 22.05 -13.44
CA PRO A 491 -6.89 21.15 -14.56
C PRO A 491 -5.96 21.49 -15.73
N TYR A 492 -5.44 20.44 -16.38
CA TYR A 492 -4.55 20.51 -17.53
C TYR A 492 -5.01 19.59 -18.66
N LEU A 493 -4.71 19.97 -19.90
CA LEU A 493 -4.69 19.06 -21.05
C LEU A 493 -3.25 18.64 -21.33
N ALA A 494 -2.97 17.36 -21.17
CA ALA A 494 -1.66 16.79 -21.40
C ALA A 494 -1.60 16.05 -22.74
N VAL A 495 -0.48 16.14 -23.42
CA VAL A 495 -0.26 15.43 -24.68
C VAL A 495 -0.38 13.92 -24.49
N ALA A 496 -0.76 13.19 -25.54
CA ALA A 496 -1.00 11.75 -25.49
C ALA A 496 0.17 10.94 -24.90
N ARG A 497 1.42 11.39 -25.11
CA ARG A 497 2.62 10.73 -24.56
C ARG A 497 2.68 10.70 -23.02
N LEU A 498 1.97 11.61 -22.33
CA LEU A 498 1.88 11.61 -20.88
C LEU A 498 0.82 10.64 -20.34
N GLY A 499 0.24 9.82 -21.21
CA GLY A 499 -0.70 8.76 -20.82
C GLY A 499 -0.13 7.70 -19.87
N TYR A 500 1.18 7.65 -19.67
CA TYR A 500 1.80 6.81 -18.64
C TYR A 500 1.60 7.34 -17.21
N LEU A 501 1.31 8.63 -17.06
CA LEU A 501 1.00 9.21 -15.76
C LEU A 501 -0.32 8.64 -15.24
N MET A 502 -0.26 8.13 -14.04
CA MET A 502 -1.43 7.58 -13.36
C MET A 502 -1.79 8.49 -12.17
N PRO A 503 -3.05 8.52 -11.73
CA PRO A 503 -3.42 9.25 -10.54
C PRO A 503 -2.49 8.90 -9.36
N GLY A 504 -1.96 9.89 -8.60
CA GLY A 504 -0.95 9.83 -7.55
C GLY A 504 0.50 9.81 -8.03
N ASP A 505 0.77 9.60 -9.34
CA ASP A 505 2.11 9.81 -9.85
C ASP A 505 2.55 11.25 -9.57
N GLN A 506 3.80 11.39 -9.16
CA GLN A 506 4.41 12.67 -8.86
C GLN A 506 5.46 13.03 -9.92
N PHE A 507 5.48 14.30 -10.27
CA PHE A 507 6.47 14.87 -11.16
C PHE A 507 6.69 16.35 -10.82
N ARG A 508 7.77 16.94 -11.32
CA ARG A 508 8.00 18.37 -11.20
C ARG A 508 7.37 19.07 -12.40
N LEU A 509 6.51 20.05 -12.14
CA LEU A 509 5.87 20.86 -13.16
C LEU A 509 6.51 22.24 -13.21
N ASP A 510 7.19 22.56 -14.32
CA ASP A 510 7.64 23.91 -14.60
C ASP A 510 6.49 24.71 -15.21
N SER A 511 5.83 25.49 -14.36
CA SER A 511 4.65 26.26 -14.76
C SER A 511 5.06 27.68 -15.18
N GLU A 512 5.03 27.93 -16.48
CA GLU A 512 5.28 29.26 -17.04
C GLU A 512 4.20 30.26 -16.58
N SER A 513 2.94 29.83 -16.55
CA SER A 513 1.80 30.69 -16.18
C SER A 513 1.83 31.11 -14.69
N LEU A 514 2.45 30.34 -13.81
CA LEU A 514 2.59 30.61 -12.38
C LEU A 514 4.02 31.04 -12.01
N GLY A 515 4.96 31.03 -12.97
CA GLY A 515 6.33 31.53 -12.83
C GLY A 515 7.21 30.72 -11.88
N ARG A 516 6.89 29.43 -11.65
CA ARG A 516 7.65 28.56 -10.74
C ARG A 516 7.46 27.07 -10.99
N VAL A 517 8.39 26.28 -10.43
CA VAL A 517 8.27 24.82 -10.40
C VAL A 517 7.43 24.39 -9.20
N PHE A 518 6.55 23.42 -9.41
CA PHE A 518 5.74 22.74 -8.40
C PHE A 518 6.09 21.26 -8.33
N LEU A 519 5.86 20.66 -7.17
CA LEU A 519 5.64 19.23 -7.09
C LEU A 519 4.17 18.97 -7.47
N ALA A 520 3.95 18.35 -8.61
CA ALA A 520 2.63 18.04 -9.11
C ALA A 520 2.28 16.58 -8.82
N THR A 521 1.08 16.34 -8.29
CA THR A 521 0.52 14.99 -8.12
C THR A 521 -0.72 14.87 -8.99
N VAL A 522 -0.82 13.83 -9.78
CA VAL A 522 -2.01 13.55 -10.60
C VAL A 522 -3.15 13.11 -9.68
N LEU A 523 -4.23 13.87 -9.60
CA LEU A 523 -5.42 13.52 -8.82
C LEU A 523 -6.40 12.69 -9.62
N SER A 524 -6.62 13.07 -10.88
CA SER A 524 -7.47 12.34 -11.79
C SER A 524 -6.98 12.46 -13.23
N LYS A 525 -7.40 11.52 -14.06
CA LYS A 525 -7.00 11.42 -15.45
C LYS A 525 -8.18 10.94 -16.27
N ARG A 526 -8.43 11.61 -17.41
CA ARG A 526 -9.48 11.24 -18.36
C ARG A 526 -9.01 11.44 -19.79
N TRP A 527 -9.26 10.49 -20.65
CA TRP A 527 -9.03 10.64 -22.09
C TRP A 527 -10.15 11.45 -22.74
N THR A 528 -9.83 12.44 -23.57
CA THR A 528 -10.81 13.32 -24.26
C THR A 528 -10.95 13.03 -25.76
N GLY A 529 -10.40 11.92 -26.23
CA GLY A 529 -10.33 11.56 -27.67
C GLY A 529 -9.07 12.04 -28.38
N TYR A 530 -8.33 13.02 -27.85
CA TYR A 530 -7.10 13.55 -28.44
C TYR A 530 -6.01 13.93 -27.43
N ALA A 531 -6.36 14.14 -26.18
CA ALA A 531 -5.45 14.52 -25.10
C ALA A 531 -5.92 13.92 -23.78
N TRP A 532 -5.04 13.93 -22.76
CA TRP A 532 -5.39 13.56 -21.40
C TRP A 532 -5.80 14.80 -20.62
N ALA A 533 -7.05 14.84 -20.13
CA ALA A 533 -7.44 15.80 -19.11
C ALA A 533 -6.92 15.28 -17.77
N LEU A 534 -6.02 16.04 -17.15
CA LEU A 534 -5.43 15.76 -15.84
C LEU A 534 -5.93 16.79 -14.84
N SER A 535 -6.30 16.35 -13.63
CA SER A 535 -6.39 17.24 -12.49
C SER A 535 -5.13 17.05 -11.66
N LEU A 536 -4.40 18.13 -11.41
CA LEU A 536 -3.14 18.10 -10.70
C LEU A 536 -3.27 18.84 -9.36
N ALA A 537 -2.83 18.18 -8.27
CA ALA A 537 -2.49 18.88 -7.04
C ALA A 537 -1.12 19.52 -7.21
N LEU A 538 -1.01 20.80 -6.91
CA LEU A 538 0.20 21.60 -7.02
C LEU A 538 0.70 21.94 -5.62
N ASP A 539 1.77 21.28 -5.21
CA ASP A 539 2.47 21.53 -3.96
C ASP A 539 3.73 22.35 -4.18
N ASP A 540 4.25 22.96 -3.13
CA ASP A 540 5.56 23.60 -3.22
C ASP A 540 6.66 22.56 -3.50
N ASP A 541 7.50 22.85 -4.48
CA ASP A 541 8.64 21.99 -4.81
C ASP A 541 9.63 21.90 -3.64
N PRO A 542 9.87 20.71 -3.06
CA PRO A 542 10.82 20.53 -1.96
C PRO A 542 12.24 21.02 -2.29
N VAL A 543 12.64 20.91 -3.55
CA VAL A 543 13.94 21.40 -4.04
C VAL A 543 14.06 22.93 -3.87
N ARG A 544 12.98 23.65 -4.12
CA ARG A 544 12.93 25.10 -3.93
C ARG A 544 12.97 25.49 -2.46
N ILE A 545 12.26 24.76 -1.61
CA ILE A 545 12.24 25.04 -0.16
C ILE A 545 13.65 24.93 0.41
N SER A 546 14.40 23.88 0.04
CA SER A 546 15.78 23.71 0.48
C SER A 546 16.75 24.77 -0.06
N SER A 547 16.52 25.28 -1.28
CA SER A 547 17.36 26.32 -1.89
C SER A 547 17.17 27.72 -1.24
N LEU A 548 15.98 28.01 -0.73
CA LEU A 548 15.71 29.25 0.00
C LEU A 548 16.46 29.31 1.33
N LYS A 549 16.75 28.17 1.97
CA LYS A 549 17.59 28.11 3.17
C LYS A 549 19.07 28.35 2.90
N ALA A 550 19.59 27.89 1.76
CA ALA A 550 21.00 28.07 1.42
C ALA A 550 21.35 29.53 1.07
N SER A 551 20.36 30.38 0.84
CA SER A 551 20.49 31.78 0.46
C SER A 551 20.18 32.80 1.58
N GLY A 552 19.74 32.35 2.75
CA GLY A 552 19.52 33.14 3.97
C GLY A 552 20.52 32.80 5.05
#